data_867c4c0b04427bd6888ead23e153d48c
#
_entry.id   867c4c0b04427bd6888ead23e153d48c
#
_cell.length_a   1.000
_cell.length_b   1.000
_cell.length_c   1.000
_cell.angle_alpha   90.00
_cell.angle_beta   90.00
_cell.angle_gamma   90.00
#
_symmetry.space_group_name_H-M   'P 1'
#
loop_
_entity.id
_entity.type
_entity.pdbx_description
1 polymer ?
#
loop_
_entity_poly.entity_id
_entity_poly.type
_entity_poly.pdbx_seq_one_letter_code
_entity_poly.pdbx_strand_id
1 'polypeptide(L)'
;PRSAQGYSSAASDVYKRQPNTSYKALAEEIEINSFPELSPQDVYSCVISLRRRKLPSPVKFGNAGSFFKNPVVDRETFTSLLRTNPSLVSYPLAGGRFKLSAAWLIDNAGLRGYRMGDVGVWEKQPLVLVNYGQATGEDIYAMAQDVRLRVKNCFGVKLEPEVAMV
;
A
#
# COMPACT_ATOMS: atom_id res chain seq x y z
N PRO A 1 -19.20 -21.13 46.02
CA PRO A 1 -19.50 -20.90 44.62
C PRO A 1 -18.84 -19.60 44.20
N ARG A 2 -17.77 -19.67 43.41
CA ARG A 2 -17.10 -18.51 42.83
C ARG A 2 -17.89 -18.06 41.62
N SER A 3 -18.36 -16.83 41.62
CA SER A 3 -19.22 -16.22 40.65
C SER A 3 -18.53 -16.15 39.26
N ALA A 4 -19.21 -16.67 38.25
CA ALA A 4 -18.83 -16.60 36.82
C ALA A 4 -19.12 -15.21 36.25
N GLN A 5 -18.47 -14.17 36.75
CA GLN A 5 -18.67 -12.78 36.27
C GLN A 5 -17.50 -12.14 35.50
N GLY A 6 -16.45 -12.91 35.16
CA GLY A 6 -15.22 -12.33 34.57
C GLY A 6 -15.11 -12.39 33.05
N TYR A 7 -15.94 -13.11 32.32
CA TYR A 7 -15.75 -13.37 30.88
C TYR A 7 -16.66 -12.55 29.93
N SER A 8 -17.65 -11.87 30.47
CA SER A 8 -18.66 -11.17 29.65
C SER A 8 -18.22 -9.78 29.16
N SER A 9 -17.31 -9.09 29.84
CA SER A 9 -16.95 -7.70 29.48
C SER A 9 -15.96 -7.62 28.33
N ALA A 10 -14.99 -8.53 28.26
CA ALA A 10 -13.98 -8.51 27.19
C ALA A 10 -14.56 -8.90 25.82
N ALA A 11 -15.49 -9.87 25.78
CA ALA A 11 -16.15 -10.28 24.55
C ALA A 11 -17.12 -9.19 24.03
N SER A 12 -17.83 -8.50 24.93
CA SER A 12 -18.74 -7.40 24.53
C SER A 12 -17.99 -6.15 24.04
N ASP A 13 -16.76 -5.93 24.51
CA ASP A 13 -15.93 -4.79 24.05
C ASP A 13 -15.37 -5.01 22.62
N VAL A 14 -15.11 -6.25 22.25
CA VAL A 14 -14.70 -6.59 20.87
C VAL A 14 -15.85 -6.36 19.87
N TYR A 15 -17.09 -6.65 20.25
CA TYR A 15 -18.27 -6.42 19.40
C TYR A 15 -18.67 -4.95 19.27
N LYS A 16 -18.23 -4.07 20.16
CA LYS A 16 -18.57 -2.62 20.14
C LYS A 16 -17.54 -1.76 19.39
N ARG A 17 -16.42 -2.31 18.96
CA ARG A 17 -15.44 -1.55 18.18
C ARG A 17 -15.97 -1.35 16.76
N GLN A 18 -16.35 -0.12 16.45
CA GLN A 18 -16.66 0.24 15.07
C GLN A 18 -15.44 -0.02 14.18
N PRO A 19 -15.62 -0.60 13.00
CA PRO A 19 -14.53 -0.83 12.06
C PRO A 19 -13.89 0.50 11.66
N ASN A 20 -12.56 0.54 11.58
CA ASN A 20 -11.86 1.72 11.08
C ASN A 20 -12.01 1.79 9.55
N THR A 21 -12.86 2.68 9.09
CA THR A 21 -13.16 2.92 7.68
C THR A 21 -12.47 4.18 7.12
N SER A 22 -11.48 4.74 7.84
CA SER A 22 -10.78 5.96 7.45
C SER A 22 -9.92 5.82 6.19
N TYR A 23 -9.65 4.61 5.73
CA TYR A 23 -8.96 4.38 4.47
C TYR A 23 -9.86 4.80 3.30
N LYS A 24 -9.47 5.87 2.59
CA LYS A 24 -10.29 6.54 1.57
C LYS A 24 -10.95 5.58 0.57
N ALA A 25 -10.19 4.65 -0.01
CA ALA A 25 -10.75 3.71 -0.97
C ALA A 25 -11.76 2.73 -0.34
N LEU A 26 -11.64 2.42 0.94
CA LEU A 26 -12.63 1.62 1.66
C LEU A 26 -13.89 2.43 1.96
N ALA A 27 -13.75 3.69 2.35
CA ALA A 27 -14.87 4.59 2.55
C ALA A 27 -15.69 4.76 1.26
N GLU A 28 -15.02 5.02 0.14
CA GLU A 28 -15.65 5.10 -1.19
C GLU A 28 -16.38 3.79 -1.58
N GLU A 29 -15.77 2.62 -1.31
CA GLU A 29 -16.39 1.32 -1.61
C GLU A 29 -17.62 1.05 -0.74
N ILE A 30 -17.60 1.44 0.53
CA ILE A 30 -18.75 1.36 1.44
C ILE A 30 -19.88 2.27 0.97
N GLU A 31 -19.56 3.50 0.57
CA GLU A 31 -20.52 4.47 0.06
C GLU A 31 -21.21 3.99 -1.22
N ILE A 32 -20.43 3.45 -2.17
CA ILE A 32 -20.95 2.87 -3.43
C ILE A 32 -21.95 1.74 -3.16
N ASN A 33 -21.67 0.87 -2.17
CA ASN A 33 -22.54 -0.25 -1.85
C ASN A 33 -23.77 0.13 -1.03
N SER A 34 -23.83 1.35 -0.47
CA SER A 34 -25.00 1.94 0.20
C SER A 34 -25.67 1.02 1.23
N PHE A 35 -24.88 0.50 2.19
CA PHE A 35 -25.38 -0.40 3.23
C PHE A 35 -26.33 0.35 4.19
N PRO A 36 -27.55 -0.17 4.47
CA PRO A 36 -28.47 0.45 5.43
C PRO A 36 -27.89 0.50 6.85
N GLU A 37 -27.20 -0.55 7.24
CA GLU A 37 -26.40 -0.66 8.46
C GLU A 37 -25.11 -1.40 8.14
N LEU A 38 -23.97 -0.81 8.51
CA LEU A 38 -22.66 -1.35 8.18
C LEU A 38 -22.25 -2.46 9.16
N SER A 39 -22.27 -3.70 8.72
CA SER A 39 -21.78 -4.84 9.48
C SER A 39 -20.28 -5.09 9.26
N PRO A 40 -19.58 -5.80 10.19
CA PRO A 40 -18.21 -6.26 9.96
C PRO A 40 -18.06 -7.12 8.69
N GLN A 41 -19.10 -7.87 8.31
CA GLN A 41 -19.12 -8.71 7.12
C GLN A 41 -19.12 -7.87 5.84
N ASP A 42 -19.83 -6.74 5.85
CA ASP A 42 -19.87 -5.80 4.72
C ASP A 42 -18.51 -5.15 4.53
N VAL A 43 -17.87 -4.72 5.61
CA VAL A 43 -16.49 -4.19 5.59
C VAL A 43 -15.51 -5.22 5.04
N TYR A 44 -15.59 -6.48 5.50
CA TYR A 44 -14.77 -7.58 4.99
C TYR A 44 -14.98 -7.76 3.47
N SER A 45 -16.22 -7.77 3.01
CA SER A 45 -16.58 -7.93 1.59
C SER A 45 -16.02 -6.78 0.75
N CYS A 46 -16.14 -5.54 1.21
CA CYS A 46 -15.56 -4.36 0.57
C CYS A 46 -14.03 -4.46 0.48
N VAL A 47 -13.36 -4.88 1.55
CA VAL A 47 -11.89 -5.06 1.54
C VAL A 47 -11.48 -6.13 0.53
N ILE A 48 -12.17 -7.26 0.47
CA ILE A 48 -11.89 -8.32 -0.51
C ILE A 48 -12.11 -7.82 -1.95
N SER A 49 -13.21 -7.11 -2.21
CA SER A 49 -13.51 -6.50 -3.51
C SER A 49 -12.38 -5.56 -3.94
N LEU A 50 -11.99 -4.63 -3.07
CA LEU A 50 -10.90 -3.69 -3.32
C LEU A 50 -9.58 -4.40 -3.62
N ARG A 51 -9.23 -5.41 -2.83
CA ARG A 51 -7.99 -6.17 -3.03
C ARG A 51 -7.98 -6.90 -4.37
N ARG A 52 -9.07 -7.58 -4.72
CA ARG A 52 -9.23 -8.28 -6.00
C ARG A 52 -9.12 -7.33 -7.20
N ARG A 53 -9.62 -6.12 -7.07
CA ARG A 53 -9.59 -5.10 -8.12
C ARG A 53 -8.21 -4.46 -8.28
N LYS A 54 -7.48 -4.23 -7.17
CA LYS A 54 -6.20 -3.51 -7.16
C LYS A 54 -4.97 -4.40 -7.26
N LEU A 55 -5.01 -5.60 -6.68
CA LEU A 55 -3.83 -6.46 -6.59
C LEU A 55 -3.82 -7.56 -7.66
N PRO A 56 -2.64 -7.97 -8.12
CA PRO A 56 -2.53 -9.11 -9.01
C PRO A 56 -2.96 -10.39 -8.30
N SER A 57 -3.62 -11.29 -9.02
CA SER A 57 -3.94 -12.61 -8.48
C SER A 57 -2.65 -13.42 -8.29
N PRO A 58 -2.32 -13.88 -7.08
CA PRO A 58 -1.09 -14.64 -6.84
C PRO A 58 -1.09 -16.03 -7.52
N VAL A 59 -2.28 -16.51 -7.91
CA VAL A 59 -2.41 -17.75 -8.68
C VAL A 59 -1.97 -17.57 -10.14
N LYS A 60 -2.13 -16.34 -10.68
CA LYS A 60 -1.79 -16.03 -12.08
C LYS A 60 -0.41 -15.40 -12.21
N PHE A 61 -0.01 -14.59 -11.25
CA PHE A 61 1.21 -13.80 -11.31
C PHE A 61 1.95 -13.86 -9.98
N GLY A 62 3.20 -14.34 -10.02
CA GLY A 62 4.07 -14.33 -8.85
C GLY A 62 4.30 -12.88 -8.38
N ASN A 63 4.11 -12.62 -7.10
CA ASN A 63 4.40 -11.34 -6.49
C ASN A 63 4.58 -11.49 -4.98
N ALA A 64 5.24 -10.53 -4.34
CA ALA A 64 5.46 -10.48 -2.90
C ALA A 64 4.63 -9.38 -2.20
N GLY A 65 3.55 -8.91 -2.84
CA GLY A 65 2.77 -7.77 -2.34
C GLY A 65 3.48 -6.44 -2.53
N SER A 66 3.35 -5.53 -1.56
CA SER A 66 4.07 -4.24 -1.58
C SER A 66 5.57 -4.46 -1.48
N PHE A 67 6.32 -4.07 -2.52
CA PHE A 67 7.75 -4.34 -2.60
C PHE A 67 8.60 -3.30 -1.87
N PHE A 68 8.13 -2.05 -1.77
CA PHE A 68 8.85 -0.95 -1.15
C PHE A 68 8.11 -0.38 0.05
N LYS A 69 8.88 0.02 1.05
CA LYS A 69 8.39 0.82 2.18
C LYS A 69 8.04 2.23 1.73
N ASN A 70 7.06 2.82 2.38
CA ASN A 70 6.79 4.25 2.26
C ASN A 70 7.94 5.04 2.90
N PRO A 71 8.70 5.86 2.15
CA PRO A 71 9.85 6.57 2.68
C PRO A 71 9.42 7.67 3.66
N VAL A 72 10.25 7.90 4.67
CA VAL A 72 10.06 8.98 5.65
C VAL A 72 11.11 10.05 5.42
N VAL A 73 10.66 11.29 5.28
CA VAL A 73 11.52 12.45 5.04
C VAL A 73 11.29 13.52 6.10
N ASP A 74 12.24 14.43 6.24
CA ASP A 74 12.10 15.62 7.07
C ASP A 74 11.19 16.69 6.44
N ARG A 75 10.91 17.74 7.20
CA ARG A 75 10.04 18.84 6.76
C ARG A 75 10.61 19.61 5.58
N GLU A 76 11.92 19.81 5.52
CA GLU A 76 12.59 20.58 4.48
C GLU A 76 12.46 19.86 3.13
N THR A 77 12.84 18.59 3.10
CA THR A 77 12.68 17.72 1.92
C THR A 77 11.22 17.65 1.47
N PHE A 78 10.29 17.44 2.42
CA PHE A 78 8.86 17.41 2.11
C PHE A 78 8.37 18.72 1.47
N THR A 79 8.72 19.86 2.06
CA THR A 79 8.27 21.17 1.56
C THR A 79 8.84 21.45 0.16
N SER A 80 10.10 21.09 -0.08
CA SER A 80 10.72 21.20 -1.39
C SER A 80 10.00 20.35 -2.43
N LEU A 81 9.72 19.08 -2.11
CA LEU A 81 9.00 18.17 -2.99
C LEU A 81 7.56 18.64 -3.28
N LEU A 82 6.85 19.13 -2.27
CA LEU A 82 5.47 19.58 -2.40
C LEU A 82 5.36 20.81 -3.31
N ARG A 83 6.38 21.69 -3.32
CA ARG A 83 6.43 22.87 -4.19
C ARG A 83 6.43 22.49 -5.66
N THR A 84 7.17 21.46 -6.03
CA THR A 84 7.28 20.98 -7.41
C THR A 84 6.23 19.91 -7.76
N ASN A 85 5.64 19.28 -6.75
CA ASN A 85 4.67 18.20 -6.89
C ASN A 85 3.45 18.43 -5.98
N PRO A 86 2.53 19.35 -6.31
CA PRO A 86 1.40 19.71 -5.43
C PRO A 86 0.46 18.55 -5.09
N SER A 87 0.41 17.51 -5.92
CA SER A 87 -0.41 16.29 -5.72
C SER A 87 0.28 15.20 -4.89
N LEU A 88 1.47 15.48 -4.33
CA LEU A 88 2.24 14.51 -3.54
C LEU A 88 1.42 13.98 -2.35
N VAL A 89 1.19 12.68 -2.33
CA VAL A 89 0.48 12.00 -1.25
C VAL A 89 1.42 11.74 -0.09
N SER A 90 1.09 12.30 1.07
CA SER A 90 1.90 12.18 2.28
C SER A 90 1.05 12.10 3.54
N TYR A 91 1.67 11.62 4.62
CA TYR A 91 1.06 11.48 5.94
C TYR A 91 2.00 12.09 7.00
N PRO A 92 1.54 13.05 7.80
CA PRO A 92 2.35 13.65 8.85
C PRO A 92 2.67 12.62 9.94
N LEU A 93 3.88 12.70 10.48
CA LEU A 93 4.35 11.89 11.59
C LEU A 93 4.79 12.78 12.74
N ALA A 94 4.92 12.19 13.93
CA ALA A 94 5.51 12.86 15.08
C ALA A 94 6.94 13.38 14.76
N GLY A 95 7.33 14.46 15.39
CA GLY A 95 8.67 15.07 15.22
C GLY A 95 8.84 15.81 13.89
N GLY A 96 7.74 16.26 13.26
CA GLY A 96 7.80 17.07 12.02
C GLY A 96 8.27 16.31 10.78
N ARG A 97 8.24 15.00 10.81
CA ARG A 97 8.55 14.13 9.65
C ARG A 97 7.31 13.81 8.83
N PHE A 98 7.50 13.37 7.61
CA PHE A 98 6.43 13.03 6.68
C PHE A 98 6.70 11.69 6.02
N LYS A 99 5.72 10.80 6.05
CA LYS A 99 5.74 9.54 5.32
C LYS A 99 5.14 9.77 3.94
N LEU A 100 5.92 9.58 2.88
CA LEU A 100 5.48 9.75 1.50
C LEU A 100 4.90 8.45 0.95
N SER A 101 3.94 8.56 0.04
CA SER A 101 3.42 7.39 -0.67
C SER A 101 4.43 6.90 -1.72
N ALA A 102 5.05 5.75 -1.48
CA ALA A 102 5.93 5.12 -2.46
C ALA A 102 5.19 4.76 -3.76
N ALA A 103 3.90 4.38 -3.68
CA ALA A 103 3.07 4.15 -4.85
C ALA A 103 2.94 5.42 -5.71
N TRP A 104 2.73 6.57 -5.08
CA TRP A 104 2.65 7.85 -5.77
C TRP A 104 3.99 8.20 -6.44
N LEU A 105 5.12 8.01 -5.74
CA LEU A 105 6.45 8.29 -6.28
C LEU A 105 6.76 7.42 -7.51
N ILE A 106 6.47 6.12 -7.44
CA ILE A 106 6.69 5.19 -8.55
C ILE A 106 5.79 5.52 -9.74
N ASP A 107 4.52 5.85 -9.48
CA ASP A 107 3.56 6.25 -10.50
C ASP A 107 3.99 7.52 -11.23
N ASN A 108 4.35 8.56 -10.48
CA ASN A 108 4.76 9.85 -11.03
C ASN A 108 6.20 9.86 -11.59
N ALA A 109 6.99 8.82 -11.33
CA ALA A 109 8.22 8.53 -12.07
C ALA A 109 7.95 7.87 -13.44
N GLY A 110 6.68 7.70 -13.84
CA GLY A 110 6.28 7.08 -15.11
C GLY A 110 6.45 5.56 -15.15
N LEU A 111 6.46 4.90 -13.97
CA LEU A 111 6.76 3.47 -13.87
C LEU A 111 5.52 2.59 -13.73
N ARG A 112 4.31 3.14 -13.72
CA ARG A 112 3.07 2.38 -13.73
C ARG A 112 2.99 1.50 -14.97
N GLY A 113 2.89 0.18 -14.80
CA GLY A 113 2.85 -0.78 -15.91
C GLY A 113 4.18 -0.96 -16.65
N TYR A 114 5.27 -0.34 -16.17
CA TYR A 114 6.61 -0.52 -16.74
C TYR A 114 7.05 -1.99 -16.63
N ARG A 115 7.64 -2.50 -17.70
CA ARG A 115 8.11 -3.88 -17.81
C ARG A 115 9.55 -3.97 -18.28
N MET A 116 10.25 -4.96 -17.76
CA MET A 116 11.59 -5.37 -18.17
C MET A 116 11.61 -6.91 -18.26
N GLY A 117 11.51 -7.44 -19.48
CA GLY A 117 11.30 -8.86 -19.70
C GLY A 117 10.01 -9.36 -19.03
N ASP A 118 10.15 -10.40 -18.21
CA ASP A 118 9.04 -11.00 -17.46
C ASP A 118 8.76 -10.35 -16.09
N VAL A 119 9.46 -9.28 -15.74
CA VAL A 119 9.17 -8.50 -14.53
C VAL A 119 8.51 -7.19 -14.87
N GLY A 120 7.59 -6.74 -14.02
CA GLY A 120 7.00 -5.41 -14.20
C GLY A 120 6.39 -4.83 -12.94
N VAL A 121 6.16 -3.53 -13.00
CA VAL A 121 5.39 -2.77 -12.01
C VAL A 121 3.90 -2.95 -12.32
N TRP A 122 3.13 -3.40 -11.34
CA TRP A 122 1.70 -3.65 -11.55
C TRP A 122 0.92 -2.38 -11.87
N GLU A 123 0.16 -2.39 -12.95
CA GLU A 123 -0.55 -1.19 -13.45
C GLU A 123 -1.59 -0.62 -12.47
N LYS A 124 -2.23 -1.49 -11.65
CA LYS A 124 -3.29 -1.07 -10.72
C LYS A 124 -2.77 -0.72 -9.33
N GLN A 125 -1.53 -1.12 -9.00
CA GLN A 125 -0.85 -0.81 -7.74
C GLN A 125 0.66 -0.76 -7.96
N PRO A 126 1.25 0.42 -8.19
CA PRO A 126 2.68 0.56 -8.54
C PRO A 126 3.68 0.09 -7.47
N LEU A 127 3.21 -0.18 -6.24
CA LEU A 127 4.05 -0.79 -5.20
C LEU A 127 4.33 -2.27 -5.41
N VAL A 128 3.60 -2.94 -6.31
CA VAL A 128 3.70 -4.38 -6.51
C VAL A 128 4.56 -4.67 -7.74
N LEU A 129 5.65 -5.39 -7.55
CA LEU A 129 6.42 -6.00 -8.63
C LEU A 129 5.83 -7.37 -8.93
N VAL A 130 5.67 -7.67 -10.21
CA VAL A 130 4.99 -8.87 -10.70
C VAL A 130 5.93 -9.64 -11.60
N ASN A 131 5.99 -10.96 -11.40
CA ASN A 131 6.54 -11.91 -12.36
C ASN A 131 5.42 -12.35 -13.31
N TYR A 132 5.56 -12.01 -14.59
CA TYR A 132 4.61 -12.37 -15.64
C TYR A 132 4.90 -13.71 -16.31
N GLY A 133 6.03 -14.35 -15.98
CA GLY A 133 6.44 -15.58 -16.62
C GLY A 133 7.57 -16.30 -15.88
N GLN A 134 8.75 -16.32 -16.46
CA GLN A 134 9.90 -17.09 -16.01
C GLN A 134 10.99 -16.23 -15.35
N ALA A 135 10.66 -15.03 -14.86
CA ALA A 135 11.65 -14.17 -14.22
C ALA A 135 12.24 -14.82 -12.98
N THR A 136 13.55 -14.67 -12.84
CA THR A 136 14.35 -15.11 -11.69
C THR A 136 14.30 -14.08 -10.56
N GLY A 137 14.84 -14.43 -9.39
CA GLY A 137 15.04 -13.47 -8.30
C GLY A 137 15.98 -12.33 -8.69
N GLU A 138 17.00 -12.60 -9.53
CA GLU A 138 17.92 -11.59 -10.05
C GLU A 138 17.21 -10.59 -10.97
N ASP A 139 16.28 -11.04 -11.80
CA ASP A 139 15.49 -10.17 -12.67
C ASP A 139 14.59 -9.22 -11.83
N ILE A 140 13.96 -9.77 -10.78
CA ILE A 140 13.16 -8.98 -9.84
C ILE A 140 14.05 -7.97 -9.10
N TYR A 141 15.24 -8.38 -8.68
CA TYR A 141 16.20 -7.49 -8.04
C TYR A 141 16.64 -6.35 -8.99
N ALA A 142 16.98 -6.67 -10.23
CA ALA A 142 17.36 -5.68 -11.25
C ALA A 142 16.23 -4.67 -11.49
N MET A 143 14.97 -5.12 -11.63
CA MET A 143 13.80 -4.26 -11.72
C MET A 143 13.65 -3.37 -10.48
N ALA A 144 13.82 -3.92 -9.28
CA ALA A 144 13.74 -3.15 -8.05
C ALA A 144 14.82 -2.05 -7.99
N GLN A 145 16.03 -2.33 -8.44
CA GLN A 145 17.12 -1.34 -8.50
C GLN A 145 16.81 -0.24 -9.54
N ASP A 146 16.28 -0.58 -10.71
CA ASP A 146 15.88 0.40 -11.73
C ASP A 146 14.77 1.33 -11.20
N VAL A 147 13.75 0.78 -10.57
CA VAL A 147 12.68 1.57 -9.92
C VAL A 147 13.26 2.52 -8.88
N ARG A 148 14.15 2.04 -8.00
CA ARG A 148 14.83 2.87 -6.99
C ARG A 148 15.63 4.01 -7.60
N LEU A 149 16.39 3.70 -8.65
CA LEU A 149 17.23 4.69 -9.34
C LEU A 149 16.38 5.78 -9.99
N ARG A 150 15.33 5.40 -10.71
CA ARG A 150 14.43 6.35 -11.37
C ARG A 150 13.70 7.24 -10.38
N VAL A 151 13.13 6.68 -9.31
CA VAL A 151 12.49 7.48 -8.25
C VAL A 151 13.49 8.42 -7.59
N LYS A 152 14.72 7.97 -7.31
CA LYS A 152 15.78 8.82 -6.77
C LYS A 152 16.13 9.95 -7.73
N ASN A 153 16.24 9.68 -9.02
CA ASN A 153 16.57 10.70 -10.03
C ASN A 153 15.45 11.74 -10.20
N CYS A 154 14.17 11.31 -10.12
CA CYS A 154 13.04 12.22 -10.26
C CYS A 154 12.80 13.08 -9.02
N PHE A 155 12.95 12.49 -7.81
CA PHE A 155 12.48 13.11 -6.57
C PHE A 155 13.57 13.28 -5.50
N GLY A 156 14.79 12.79 -5.73
CA GLY A 156 15.83 12.75 -4.68
C GLY A 156 15.56 11.77 -3.54
N VAL A 157 14.46 11.03 -3.58
CA VAL A 157 14.00 10.12 -2.51
C VAL A 157 14.49 8.71 -2.77
N LYS A 158 15.06 8.08 -1.73
CA LYS A 158 15.48 6.67 -1.79
C LYS A 158 14.34 5.77 -1.34
N LEU A 159 13.98 4.77 -2.15
CA LEU A 159 13.08 3.71 -1.75
C LEU A 159 13.86 2.56 -1.11
N GLU A 160 13.30 1.99 -0.06
CA GLU A 160 13.81 0.78 0.61
C GLU A 160 12.89 -0.40 0.35
N PRO A 161 13.43 -1.58 -0.02
CA PRO A 161 12.64 -2.79 -0.12
C PRO A 161 12.03 -3.14 1.24
N GLU A 162 10.79 -3.62 1.23
CA GLU A 162 10.13 -4.24 2.38
C GLU A 162 10.35 -5.76 2.37
N VAL A 163 10.52 -6.30 1.16
CA VAL A 163 10.77 -7.72 0.91
C VAL A 163 12.21 -8.05 1.25
N ALA A 164 12.43 -9.11 2.03
CA ALA A 164 13.75 -9.68 2.23
C ALA A 164 14.26 -10.31 0.93
N MET A 165 15.44 -9.89 0.50
CA MET A 165 16.14 -10.45 -0.64
C MET A 165 17.26 -11.35 -0.10
N VAL A 166 17.14 -12.64 -0.29
CA VAL A 166 18.10 -13.69 0.14
C VAL A 166 18.81 -14.26 -1.07
#